data_812a49639f722b6bfda2b80b9e7e78e7
#
_entry.id   812a49639f722b6bfda2b80b9e7e78e7
#
_cell.length_a   1.000
_cell.length_b   1.000
_cell.length_c   1.000
_cell.angle_alpha   90.00
_cell.angle_beta   90.00
_cell.angle_gamma   90.00
#
_symmetry.space_group_name_H-M   'P 1'
#
loop_
_entity.id
_entity.type
_entity.pdbx_description
1 polymer ?
#
loop_
_entity_poly.entity_id
_entity_poly.type
_entity_poly.pdbx_seq_one_letter_code
_entity_poly.pdbx_strand_id
1 'polypeptide(L)'
;MVVLAAGGFLGAVATTWMASPSRSAGLALAVFAFMLVGLGVSAAGTSLLTLLAKRVDGPRRGGAAALVWVMMIVGFAVTAGTAGKFLDPYSPERLMAVSGTVSLIAVLVTLLAVWRLECNSGDARTAAAVGDTPMTATRFRAALAEVWSEPDARRFTVFVFVAMLAYSAQDLILEPFAGVMFGFTP
;
A
#
# COMPACT_ATOMS: atom_id res chain seq x y z
N MET A 1 6.15 -2.17 -4.64
CA MET A 1 5.07 -2.58 -5.56
C MET A 1 4.99 -4.10 -5.74
N VAL A 2 6.07 -4.82 -6.05
CA VAL A 2 6.02 -6.31 -6.20
C VAL A 2 5.49 -7.00 -4.94
N VAL A 3 5.96 -6.62 -3.76
CA VAL A 3 5.48 -7.16 -2.47
C VAL A 3 3.99 -6.88 -2.26
N LEU A 4 3.53 -5.67 -2.61
CA LEU A 4 2.12 -5.27 -2.53
C LEU A 4 1.25 -6.13 -3.47
N ALA A 5 1.68 -6.27 -4.72
CA ALA A 5 0.98 -7.08 -5.73
C ALA A 5 0.92 -8.57 -5.34
N ALA A 6 2.04 -9.12 -4.85
CA ALA A 6 2.08 -10.49 -4.33
C ALA A 6 1.13 -10.68 -3.13
N GLY A 7 1.11 -9.73 -2.20
CA GLY A 7 0.20 -9.74 -1.07
C GLY A 7 -1.27 -9.71 -1.48
N GLY A 8 -1.63 -8.85 -2.45
CA GLY A 8 -2.99 -8.76 -2.98
C GLY A 8 -3.44 -10.06 -3.67
N PHE A 9 -2.59 -10.65 -4.50
CA PHE A 9 -2.87 -11.93 -5.14
C PHE A 9 -2.99 -13.09 -4.12
N LEU A 10 -2.07 -13.17 -3.16
CA LEU A 10 -2.13 -14.17 -2.08
C LEU A 10 -3.39 -13.99 -1.22
N GLY A 11 -3.86 -12.76 -1.01
CA GLY A 11 -5.13 -12.48 -0.35
C GLY A 11 -6.31 -13.11 -1.09
N ALA A 12 -6.36 -12.98 -2.42
CA ALA A 12 -7.39 -13.61 -3.24
C ALA A 12 -7.31 -15.16 -3.18
N VAL A 13 -6.11 -15.75 -3.18
CA VAL A 13 -5.92 -17.18 -2.99
C VAL A 13 -6.37 -17.62 -1.58
N ALA A 14 -6.07 -16.82 -0.55
CA ALA A 14 -6.46 -17.15 0.82
C ALA A 14 -7.99 -17.21 0.99
N THR A 15 -8.75 -16.33 0.33
CA THR A 15 -10.22 -16.38 0.37
C THR A 15 -10.77 -17.65 -0.24
N THR A 16 -10.18 -18.17 -1.32
CA THR A 16 -10.60 -19.45 -1.92
C THR A 16 -10.29 -20.64 -1.01
N TRP A 17 -9.16 -20.60 -0.29
CA TRP A 17 -8.80 -21.64 0.68
C TRP A 17 -9.67 -21.59 1.94
N MET A 18 -10.14 -20.41 2.34
CA MET A 18 -11.09 -20.30 3.47
C MET A 18 -12.45 -20.92 3.15
N ALA A 19 -12.83 -21.02 1.88
CA ALA A 19 -14.04 -21.73 1.44
C ALA A 19 -13.86 -23.27 1.38
N SER A 20 -12.62 -23.77 1.51
CA SER A 20 -12.29 -25.19 1.50
C SER A 20 -12.26 -25.78 2.93
N PRO A 21 -12.20 -27.12 3.12
CA PRO A 21 -12.11 -27.76 4.44
C PRO A 21 -10.92 -27.30 5.30
N SER A 22 -9.89 -26.71 4.71
CA SER A 22 -8.67 -26.23 5.39
C SER A 22 -8.76 -24.77 5.83
N ARG A 23 -9.83 -24.40 6.53
CA ARG A 23 -10.08 -23.02 7.00
C ARG A 23 -8.91 -22.39 7.77
N SER A 24 -8.24 -23.16 8.63
CA SER A 24 -7.10 -22.65 9.41
C SER A 24 -5.90 -22.26 8.55
N ALA A 25 -5.62 -23.04 7.51
CA ALA A 25 -4.56 -22.73 6.56
C ALA A 25 -4.91 -21.49 5.71
N GLY A 26 -6.17 -21.37 5.27
CA GLY A 26 -6.66 -20.18 4.57
C GLY A 26 -6.55 -18.92 5.42
N LEU A 27 -6.90 -18.99 6.72
CA LEU A 27 -6.78 -17.86 7.64
C LEU A 27 -5.31 -17.46 7.88
N ALA A 28 -4.42 -18.43 8.08
CA ALA A 28 -2.99 -18.15 8.22
C ALA A 28 -2.41 -17.48 6.96
N LEU A 29 -2.81 -17.97 5.78
CA LEU A 29 -2.40 -17.39 4.51
C LEU A 29 -2.96 -15.96 4.34
N ALA A 30 -4.20 -15.70 4.76
CA ALA A 30 -4.80 -14.36 4.74
C ALA A 30 -4.01 -13.39 5.62
N VAL A 31 -3.71 -13.76 6.87
CA VAL A 31 -2.90 -12.94 7.77
C VAL A 31 -1.55 -12.62 7.14
N PHE A 32 -0.87 -13.61 6.58
CA PHE A 32 0.41 -13.40 5.90
C PHE A 32 0.29 -12.47 4.67
N ALA A 33 -0.75 -12.68 3.85
CA ALA A 33 -1.02 -11.83 2.70
C ALA A 33 -1.27 -10.36 3.09
N PHE A 34 -2.08 -10.12 4.11
CA PHE A 34 -2.33 -8.77 4.62
C PHE A 34 -1.08 -8.12 5.24
N MET A 35 -0.22 -8.89 5.90
CA MET A 35 1.09 -8.38 6.34
C MET A 35 1.96 -7.93 5.16
N LEU A 36 2.01 -8.70 4.08
CA LEU A 36 2.72 -8.32 2.87
C LEU A 36 2.14 -7.05 2.22
N VAL A 37 0.81 -6.95 2.17
CA VAL A 37 0.12 -5.74 1.68
C VAL A 37 0.52 -4.54 2.52
N GLY A 38 0.46 -4.63 3.85
CA GLY A 38 0.84 -3.55 4.76
C GLY A 38 2.29 -3.10 4.60
N LEU A 39 3.22 -4.05 4.52
CA LEU A 39 4.64 -3.77 4.25
C LEU A 39 4.83 -3.12 2.87
N GLY A 40 4.14 -3.63 1.86
CA GLY A 40 4.19 -3.10 0.49
C GLY A 40 3.66 -1.66 0.38
N VAL A 41 2.55 -1.36 1.04
CA VAL A 41 1.96 0.00 1.10
C VAL A 41 2.91 0.94 1.83
N SER A 42 3.43 0.55 2.99
CA SER A 42 4.36 1.37 3.77
C SER A 42 5.64 1.69 3.00
N ALA A 43 6.24 0.68 2.36
CA ALA A 43 7.43 0.87 1.55
C ALA A 43 7.18 1.76 0.32
N ALA A 44 6.06 1.55 -0.38
CA ALA A 44 5.70 2.35 -1.54
C ALA A 44 5.40 3.81 -1.17
N GLY A 45 4.65 4.04 -0.08
CA GLY A 45 4.33 5.38 0.42
C GLY A 45 5.58 6.14 0.84
N THR A 46 6.47 5.51 1.61
CA THR A 46 7.73 6.13 2.03
C THR A 46 8.62 6.47 0.84
N SER A 47 8.72 5.56 -0.14
CA SER A 47 9.50 5.80 -1.37
C SER A 47 8.93 6.96 -2.18
N LEU A 48 7.61 7.06 -2.30
CA LEU A 48 6.93 8.13 -3.02
C LEU A 48 7.15 9.48 -2.35
N LEU A 49 7.00 9.56 -1.02
CA LEU A 49 7.23 10.79 -0.25
C LEU A 49 8.68 11.24 -0.34
N THR A 50 9.63 10.31 -0.28
CA THR A 50 11.05 10.59 -0.45
C THR A 50 11.36 11.12 -1.84
N LEU A 51 10.77 10.53 -2.88
CA LEU A 51 10.92 10.99 -4.26
C LEU A 51 10.36 12.41 -4.42
N LEU A 52 9.17 12.66 -3.86
CA LEU A 52 8.53 13.98 -3.87
C LEU A 52 9.42 15.04 -3.20
N ALA A 53 9.98 14.71 -2.03
CA ALA A 53 10.87 15.59 -1.30
C ALA A 53 12.17 15.92 -2.05
N LYS A 54 12.70 14.95 -2.82
CA LYS A 54 13.95 15.11 -3.59
C LYS A 54 13.75 15.81 -4.94
N ARG A 55 12.61 15.62 -5.59
CA ARG A 55 12.38 16.07 -6.98
C ARG A 55 11.54 17.34 -7.11
N VAL A 56 10.86 17.75 -6.05
CA VAL A 56 9.97 18.92 -6.08
C VAL A 56 10.52 20.03 -5.18
N ASP A 57 10.63 21.24 -5.76
CA ASP A 57 11.06 22.43 -5.03
C ASP A 57 10.12 22.76 -3.86
N GLY A 58 10.68 23.28 -2.77
CA GLY A 58 9.98 23.56 -1.52
C GLY A 58 8.61 24.25 -1.69
N PRO A 59 8.51 25.37 -2.45
CA PRO A 59 7.24 26.08 -2.63
C PRO A 59 6.16 25.27 -3.35
N ARG A 60 6.54 24.29 -4.17
CA ARG A 60 5.61 23.47 -4.98
C ARG A 60 5.26 22.13 -4.35
N ARG A 61 5.89 21.76 -3.23
CA ARG A 61 5.67 20.44 -2.57
C ARG A 61 4.23 20.24 -2.14
N GLY A 62 3.57 21.28 -1.62
CA GLY A 62 2.17 21.18 -1.20
C GLY A 62 1.23 20.85 -2.37
N GLY A 63 1.39 21.53 -3.50
CA GLY A 63 0.59 21.25 -4.71
C GLY A 63 0.84 19.87 -5.29
N ALA A 64 2.10 19.44 -5.31
CA ALA A 64 2.46 18.10 -5.79
C ALA A 64 1.91 16.99 -4.87
N ALA A 65 1.96 17.17 -3.56
CA ALA A 65 1.35 16.25 -2.60
C ALA A 65 -0.18 16.17 -2.80
N ALA A 66 -0.85 17.30 -2.95
CA ALA A 66 -2.29 17.34 -3.22
C ALA A 66 -2.64 16.59 -4.52
N LEU A 67 -1.86 16.78 -5.59
CA LEU A 67 -2.06 16.05 -6.85
C LEU A 67 -1.94 14.55 -6.67
N VAL A 68 -0.93 14.07 -5.93
CA VAL A 68 -0.75 12.64 -5.63
C VAL A 68 -1.97 12.08 -4.88
N TRP A 69 -2.50 12.81 -3.91
CA TRP A 69 -3.70 12.41 -3.17
C TRP A 69 -4.94 12.32 -4.07
N VAL A 70 -5.15 13.30 -4.93
CA VAL A 70 -6.27 13.29 -5.90
C VAL A 70 -6.13 12.11 -6.84
N MET A 71 -4.93 11.86 -7.40
CA MET A 71 -4.68 10.71 -8.27
C MET A 71 -4.94 9.37 -7.55
N MET A 72 -4.59 9.28 -6.27
CA MET A 72 -4.85 8.09 -5.46
C MET A 72 -6.35 7.84 -5.29
N ILE A 73 -7.14 8.88 -4.97
CA ILE A 73 -8.60 8.76 -4.81
C ILE A 73 -9.25 8.36 -6.14
N VAL A 74 -8.86 9.00 -7.25
CA VAL A 74 -9.35 8.64 -8.59
C VAL A 74 -8.97 7.20 -8.93
N GLY A 75 -7.75 6.79 -8.62
CA GLY A 75 -7.29 5.41 -8.81
C GLY A 75 -8.15 4.40 -8.05
N PHE A 76 -8.47 4.67 -6.79
CA PHE A 76 -9.39 3.82 -6.01
C PHE A 76 -10.77 3.74 -6.63
N ALA A 77 -11.37 4.87 -7.00
CA ALA A 77 -12.71 4.91 -7.59
C ALA A 77 -12.78 4.12 -8.92
N VAL A 78 -11.78 4.31 -9.78
CA VAL A 78 -11.71 3.60 -11.07
C VAL A 78 -11.49 2.10 -10.84
N THR A 79 -10.57 1.72 -9.96
CA THR A 79 -10.27 0.31 -9.69
C THR A 79 -11.44 -0.39 -9.03
N ALA A 80 -12.08 0.22 -8.03
CA ALA A 80 -13.25 -0.35 -7.37
C ALA A 80 -14.43 -0.51 -8.35
N GLY A 81 -14.73 0.52 -9.14
CA GLY A 81 -15.84 0.46 -10.11
C GLY A 81 -15.61 -0.54 -11.24
N THR A 82 -14.38 -0.70 -11.71
CA THR A 82 -14.06 -1.71 -12.74
C THR A 82 -14.02 -3.11 -12.14
N ALA A 83 -13.36 -3.31 -11.01
CA ALA A 83 -13.29 -4.60 -10.33
C ALA A 83 -14.68 -5.10 -9.96
N GLY A 84 -15.56 -4.25 -9.42
CA GLY A 84 -16.94 -4.62 -9.09
C GLY A 84 -17.72 -5.15 -10.29
N LYS A 85 -17.61 -4.49 -11.44
CA LYS A 85 -18.28 -4.96 -12.69
C LYS A 85 -17.76 -6.30 -13.19
N PHE A 86 -16.47 -6.57 -13.05
CA PHE A 86 -15.88 -7.83 -13.49
C PHE A 86 -16.11 -8.97 -12.49
N LEU A 87 -16.38 -8.65 -11.24
CA LEU A 87 -16.71 -9.65 -10.21
C LEU A 87 -18.16 -10.13 -10.26
N ASP A 88 -19.04 -9.42 -10.94
CA ASP A 88 -20.46 -9.80 -11.04
C ASP A 88 -20.71 -10.71 -12.27
N PRO A 89 -21.31 -11.92 -12.11
CA PRO A 89 -21.61 -12.63 -10.87
C PRO A 89 -20.34 -13.17 -10.19
N TYR A 90 -20.31 -13.14 -8.85
CA TYR A 90 -19.16 -13.57 -8.07
C TYR A 90 -18.79 -15.04 -8.33
N SER A 91 -17.50 -15.28 -8.61
CA SER A 91 -16.90 -16.62 -8.57
C SER A 91 -15.46 -16.54 -8.06
N PRO A 92 -14.98 -17.58 -7.33
CA PRO A 92 -13.60 -17.62 -6.84
C PRO A 92 -12.55 -17.50 -7.95
N GLU A 93 -12.83 -18.08 -9.12
CA GLU A 93 -11.94 -18.02 -10.28
C GLU A 93 -11.87 -16.61 -10.85
N ARG A 94 -13.00 -15.88 -10.90
CA ARG A 94 -13.03 -14.49 -11.33
C ARG A 94 -12.30 -13.59 -10.36
N LEU A 95 -12.45 -13.82 -9.05
CA LEU A 95 -11.72 -13.07 -8.04
C LEU A 95 -10.21 -13.20 -8.24
N MET A 96 -9.71 -14.42 -8.44
CA MET A 96 -8.28 -14.65 -8.71
C MET A 96 -7.83 -14.01 -10.02
N ALA A 97 -8.63 -14.10 -11.08
CA ALA A 97 -8.31 -13.51 -12.38
C ALA A 97 -8.28 -11.97 -12.30
N VAL A 98 -9.26 -11.35 -11.68
CA VAL A 98 -9.33 -9.88 -11.52
C VAL A 98 -8.18 -9.39 -10.63
N SER A 99 -7.96 -10.01 -9.47
CA SER A 99 -6.86 -9.63 -8.57
C SER A 99 -5.49 -9.83 -9.22
N GLY A 100 -5.30 -10.93 -9.94
CA GLY A 100 -4.07 -11.20 -10.67
C GLY A 100 -3.82 -10.18 -11.80
N THR A 101 -4.86 -9.84 -12.56
CA THR A 101 -4.77 -8.86 -13.64
C THR A 101 -4.46 -7.46 -13.11
N VAL A 102 -5.15 -7.01 -12.07
CA VAL A 102 -4.89 -5.71 -11.43
C VAL A 102 -3.48 -5.66 -10.86
N SER A 103 -3.04 -6.71 -10.17
CA SER A 103 -1.68 -6.81 -9.63
C SER A 103 -0.62 -6.77 -10.73
N LEU A 104 -0.83 -7.48 -11.83
CA LEU A 104 0.08 -7.50 -12.97
C LEU A 104 0.17 -6.12 -13.64
N ILE A 105 -0.97 -5.48 -13.90
CA ILE A 105 -1.01 -4.12 -14.47
C ILE A 105 -0.29 -3.14 -13.55
N ALA A 106 -0.54 -3.19 -12.25
CA ALA A 106 0.11 -2.30 -11.27
C ALA A 106 1.64 -2.47 -11.28
N VAL A 107 2.13 -3.71 -11.34
CA VAL A 107 3.58 -3.99 -11.44
C VAL A 107 4.14 -3.47 -12.76
N LEU A 108 3.49 -3.75 -13.90
CA LEU A 108 3.95 -3.29 -15.21
C LEU A 108 4.01 -1.76 -15.31
N VAL A 109 2.96 -1.07 -14.88
CA VAL A 109 2.92 0.40 -14.86
C VAL A 109 4.03 0.96 -13.97
N THR A 110 4.27 0.33 -12.80
CA THR A 110 5.35 0.76 -11.90
C THR A 110 6.72 0.54 -12.53
N LEU A 111 6.96 -0.61 -13.17
CA LEU A 111 8.23 -0.89 -13.85
C LEU A 111 8.49 0.11 -14.98
N LEU A 112 7.46 0.41 -15.78
CA LEU A 112 7.56 1.42 -16.84
C LEU A 112 7.84 2.82 -16.29
N ALA A 113 7.19 3.19 -15.17
CA ALA A 113 7.40 4.49 -14.53
C ALA A 113 8.82 4.62 -13.95
N VAL A 114 9.32 3.57 -13.31
CA VAL A 114 10.67 3.55 -12.71
C VAL A 114 11.75 3.51 -13.77
N TRP A 115 11.56 2.75 -14.85
CA TRP A 115 12.51 2.67 -15.95
C TRP A 115 12.82 4.06 -16.56
N ARG A 116 11.79 4.88 -16.77
CA ARG A 116 11.96 6.25 -17.27
C ARG A 116 12.65 7.19 -16.28
N LEU A 117 12.48 6.92 -14.97
CA LEU A 117 13.12 7.71 -13.92
C LEU A 117 14.63 7.42 -13.81
N GLU A 118 15.05 6.18 -14.02
CA GLU A 118 16.45 5.79 -13.96
C GLU A 118 17.26 6.26 -15.20
N CYS A 119 16.66 6.26 -16.38
CA CYS A 119 17.31 6.77 -17.60
C CYS A 119 17.64 8.27 -17.54
N ASN A 120 16.94 9.05 -16.72
CA ASN A 120 17.16 10.50 -16.58
C ASN A 120 18.05 10.89 -15.38
N SER A 121 18.62 9.91 -14.69
CA SER A 121 19.38 10.11 -13.44
C SER A 121 20.87 10.35 -13.64
N GLY A 122 21.28 11.07 -14.69
CA GLY A 122 22.64 11.55 -14.83
C GLY A 122 23.14 12.38 -13.62
N ASP A 123 22.22 13.07 -12.92
CA ASP A 123 22.52 13.90 -11.74
C ASP A 123 22.34 13.19 -10.40
N ALA A 124 21.86 11.95 -10.39
CA ALA A 124 21.62 11.20 -9.15
C ALA A 124 22.90 10.80 -8.40
N ARG A 125 24.07 10.82 -9.07
CA ARG A 125 25.35 10.50 -8.42
C ARG A 125 25.77 11.54 -7.37
N THR A 126 25.38 12.79 -7.53
CA THR A 126 25.72 13.84 -6.55
C THR A 126 24.80 13.82 -5.32
N ALA A 127 23.56 13.35 -5.46
CA ALA A 127 22.62 13.20 -4.35
C ALA A 127 22.87 11.90 -3.54
N ALA A 128 23.42 10.87 -4.18
CA ALA A 128 23.81 9.61 -3.53
C ALA A 128 25.02 9.80 -2.58
N ALA A 129 25.87 10.78 -2.85
CA ALA A 129 27.08 11.00 -2.03
C ALA A 129 26.80 11.52 -0.60
N VAL A 130 25.58 11.97 -0.30
CA VAL A 130 25.20 12.49 1.03
C VAL A 130 24.43 11.45 1.87
N GLY A 131 24.02 10.31 1.30
CA GLY A 131 23.15 9.32 1.97
C GLY A 131 23.56 7.85 1.87
N ASP A 132 24.60 7.51 1.12
CA ASP A 132 24.97 6.12 0.82
C ASP A 132 26.00 5.52 1.81
N THR A 133 25.71 5.63 3.09
CA THR A 133 26.21 4.59 3.99
C THR A 133 25.09 3.55 4.11
N PRO A 134 25.35 2.26 3.75
CA PRO A 134 24.32 1.22 3.87
C PRO A 134 23.77 1.22 5.29
N MET A 135 22.44 1.35 5.42
CA MET A 135 21.76 1.28 6.72
C MET A 135 21.95 -0.12 7.28
N THR A 136 23.00 -0.32 8.02
CA THR A 136 23.22 -1.54 8.81
C THR A 136 22.08 -1.64 9.81
N ALA A 137 21.55 -2.86 10.05
CA ALA A 137 20.47 -3.10 11.01
C ALA A 137 20.74 -2.46 12.39
N THR A 138 22.01 -2.35 12.78
CA THR A 138 22.46 -1.66 14.00
C THR A 138 22.18 -0.15 13.96
N ARG A 139 22.39 0.51 12.82
CA ARG A 139 22.09 1.94 12.65
C ARG A 139 20.59 2.21 12.62
N PHE A 140 19.80 1.33 11.99
CA PHE A 140 18.35 1.43 12.01
C PHE A 140 17.79 1.31 13.43
N ARG A 141 18.28 0.34 14.21
CA ARG A 141 17.87 0.18 15.61
C ARG A 141 18.27 1.37 16.48
N ALA A 142 19.46 1.93 16.27
CA ALA A 142 19.91 3.11 16.98
C ALA A 142 19.05 4.33 16.64
N ALA A 143 18.77 4.59 15.36
CA ALA A 143 17.89 5.67 14.93
C ALA A 143 16.45 5.49 15.47
N LEU A 144 15.94 4.26 15.48
CA LEU A 144 14.62 3.97 16.06
C LEU A 144 14.61 4.23 17.58
N ALA A 145 15.66 3.82 18.29
CA ALA A 145 15.79 4.07 19.72
C ALA A 145 15.90 5.56 20.03
N GLU A 146 16.62 6.32 19.21
CA GLU A 146 16.76 7.78 19.33
C GLU A 146 15.39 8.46 19.18
N VAL A 147 14.64 8.16 18.11
CA VAL A 147 13.27 8.68 17.88
C VAL A 147 12.34 8.29 19.02
N TRP A 148 12.45 7.05 19.54
CA TRP A 148 11.60 6.57 20.63
C TRP A 148 11.94 7.18 21.98
N SER A 149 13.18 7.63 22.17
CA SER A 149 13.62 8.33 23.38
C SER A 149 13.09 9.76 23.49
N GLU A 150 12.71 10.36 22.34
CA GLU A 150 12.15 11.71 22.29
C GLU A 150 10.65 11.68 22.66
N PRO A 151 10.23 12.36 23.76
CA PRO A 151 8.86 12.25 24.26
C PRO A 151 7.80 12.71 23.27
N ASP A 152 8.08 13.77 22.51
CA ASP A 152 7.13 14.33 21.54
C ASP A 152 6.99 13.46 20.31
N ALA A 153 8.10 12.93 19.79
CA ALA A 153 8.07 11.98 18.67
C ALA A 153 7.30 10.70 19.04
N ARG A 154 7.53 10.18 20.25
CA ARG A 154 6.80 9.00 20.75
C ARG A 154 5.30 9.27 20.89
N ARG A 155 4.91 10.39 21.52
CA ARG A 155 3.50 10.78 21.65
C ARG A 155 2.81 10.92 20.31
N PHE A 156 3.46 11.58 19.36
CA PHE A 156 2.97 11.74 18.00
C PHE A 156 2.82 10.40 17.29
N THR A 157 3.80 9.51 17.40
CA THR A 157 3.74 8.16 16.81
C THR A 157 2.57 7.35 17.36
N VAL A 158 2.38 7.35 18.68
CA VAL A 158 1.24 6.67 19.33
C VAL A 158 -0.09 7.29 18.89
N PHE A 159 -0.17 8.62 18.84
CA PHE A 159 -1.37 9.32 18.37
C PHE A 159 -1.73 8.91 16.92
N VAL A 160 -0.76 8.94 16.00
CA VAL A 160 -0.97 8.55 14.61
C VAL A 160 -1.40 7.09 14.52
N PHE A 161 -0.76 6.19 15.28
CA PHE A 161 -1.13 4.78 15.30
C PHE A 161 -2.58 4.57 15.75
N VAL A 162 -2.99 5.20 16.87
CA VAL A 162 -4.36 5.08 17.38
C VAL A 162 -5.38 5.69 16.43
N ALA A 163 -5.06 6.86 15.84
CA ALA A 163 -5.93 7.52 14.87
C ALA A 163 -6.13 6.66 13.61
N MET A 164 -5.05 6.06 13.08
CA MET A 164 -5.14 5.18 11.92
C MET A 164 -5.87 3.88 12.24
N LEU A 165 -5.69 3.33 13.44
CA LEU A 165 -6.43 2.16 13.89
C LEU A 165 -7.93 2.44 13.96
N ALA A 166 -8.32 3.59 14.54
CA ALA A 166 -9.72 4.01 14.61
C ALA A 166 -10.32 4.23 13.22
N TYR A 167 -9.59 4.88 12.31
CA TYR A 167 -10.00 5.07 10.92
C TYR A 167 -10.21 3.73 10.19
N SER A 168 -9.26 2.81 10.30
CA SER A 168 -9.38 1.48 9.69
C SER A 168 -10.53 0.66 10.27
N ALA A 169 -10.80 0.79 11.58
CA ALA A 169 -11.94 0.13 12.22
C ALA A 169 -13.28 0.68 11.69
N GLN A 170 -13.35 1.98 11.41
CA GLN A 170 -14.53 2.59 10.79
C GLN A 170 -14.78 2.04 9.39
N ASP A 171 -13.76 1.92 8.55
CA ASP A 171 -13.91 1.38 7.20
C ASP A 171 -14.41 -0.07 7.22
N LEU A 172 -13.90 -0.91 8.14
CA LEU A 172 -14.34 -2.29 8.32
C LEU A 172 -15.82 -2.43 8.72
N ILE A 173 -16.38 -1.43 9.39
CA ILE A 173 -17.79 -1.45 9.85
C ILE A 173 -18.71 -0.86 8.78
N LEU A 174 -18.27 0.16 8.05
CA LEU A 174 -19.11 0.87 7.08
C LEU A 174 -19.56 -0.02 5.93
N GLU A 175 -18.70 -0.87 5.42
CA GLU A 175 -19.00 -1.74 4.27
C GLU A 175 -20.11 -2.75 4.60
N PRO A 176 -20.01 -3.62 5.64
CA PRO A 176 -21.09 -4.52 6.02
C PRO A 176 -22.35 -3.78 6.47
N PHE A 177 -22.22 -2.62 7.13
CA PHE A 177 -23.34 -1.79 7.51
C PHE A 177 -24.13 -1.30 6.28
N ALA A 178 -23.45 -0.78 5.26
CA ALA A 178 -24.04 -0.33 4.02
C ALA A 178 -24.75 -1.49 3.28
N GLY A 179 -24.14 -2.66 3.24
CA GLY A 179 -24.74 -3.87 2.66
C GLY A 179 -26.03 -4.26 3.35
N VAL A 180 -26.06 -4.27 4.68
CA VAL A 180 -27.25 -4.67 5.45
C VAL A 180 -28.35 -3.61 5.41
N MET A 181 -28.01 -2.32 5.53
CA MET A 181 -29.00 -1.24 5.64
C MET A 181 -29.57 -0.80 4.30
N PHE A 182 -28.75 -0.80 3.25
CA PHE A 182 -29.15 -0.29 1.94
C PHE A 182 -29.29 -1.38 0.87
N GLY A 183 -29.04 -2.64 1.21
CA GLY A 183 -29.15 -3.76 0.29
C GLY A 183 -28.15 -3.68 -0.86
N PHE A 184 -27.01 -2.99 -0.67
CA PHE A 184 -25.95 -2.98 -1.66
C PHE A 184 -25.34 -4.37 -1.75
N THR A 185 -25.28 -4.90 -2.96
CA THR A 185 -24.48 -6.07 -3.28
C THR A 185 -23.03 -5.62 -3.46
N PRO A 186 -22.04 -6.40 -3.02
CA PRO A 186 -20.62 -6.09 -3.17
C PRO A 186 -20.19 -5.93 -4.62
#